data_0f8868ce326310c596d73f9a6818909d
#
_entry.id   0f8868ce326310c596d73f9a6818909d
#
_cell.length_a   1.000
_cell.length_b   1.000
_cell.length_c   1.000
_cell.angle_alpha   90.00
_cell.angle_beta   90.00
_cell.angle_gamma   90.00
#
_symmetry.space_group_name_H-M   'P 1'
#
loop_
_entity.id
_entity.type
_entity.pdbx_description
1 polymer ?
#
loop_
_entity_poly.entity_id
_entity_poly.type
_entity_poly.pdbx_seq_one_letter_code
_entity_poly.pdbx_strand_id
1 'polypeptide(L)'
;MQGFANKEAVLKTALERRATFYSRSRSQLWTKGETSNNFINIHDISLDCDRDSIIYLGKPVGPACHTGTATCFYTSLDDLIDDPQAGKSKLALSTLYSLENIISQRKAELASLQTGKPSWTKRLLLENKLLCSKIREEADELCRTMEENEDKSRTASEAADVVYHILVSLAVKEVKFEEVLEHLRERFSQSGIEEKKNRAPKVTKN
;
A
#
# COMPACT_ATOMS: atom_id res chain seq x y z
N MET A 1 -0.83 -4.37 14.34
CA MET A 1 -0.60 -5.11 15.59
C MET A 1 -0.28 -4.13 16.70
N GLN A 2 -0.69 -4.40 17.95
CA GLN A 2 -0.36 -3.59 19.12
C GLN A 2 0.32 -4.48 20.16
N GLY A 3 1.30 -3.96 20.90
CA GLY A 3 2.01 -4.69 21.95
C GLY A 3 2.63 -3.73 22.96
N PHE A 4 3.04 -4.25 24.12
CA PHE A 4 3.77 -3.49 25.12
C PHE A 4 5.27 -3.62 24.86
N ALA A 5 6.02 -2.52 24.95
CA ALA A 5 7.46 -2.53 24.83
C ALA A 5 8.09 -1.85 26.05
N ASN A 6 9.18 -2.41 26.54
CA ASN A 6 10.09 -1.76 27.48
C ASN A 6 11.34 -1.28 26.73
N LYS A 7 12.23 -0.56 27.40
CA LYS A 7 13.47 -0.04 26.81
C LYS A 7 14.30 -1.12 26.10
N GLU A 8 14.37 -2.31 26.68
CA GLU A 8 15.14 -3.44 26.14
C GLU A 8 14.52 -3.97 24.84
N ALA A 9 13.16 -4.08 24.78
CA ALA A 9 12.45 -4.46 23.57
C ALA A 9 12.67 -3.48 22.43
N VAL A 10 12.68 -2.18 22.72
CA VAL A 10 12.92 -1.11 21.73
C VAL A 10 14.35 -1.20 21.22
N LEU A 11 15.33 -1.31 22.10
CA LEU A 11 16.74 -1.45 21.71
C LEU A 11 16.96 -2.69 20.84
N LYS A 12 16.39 -3.83 21.24
CA LYS A 12 16.47 -5.06 20.44
C LYS A 12 15.83 -4.90 19.07
N THR A 13 14.66 -4.28 18.99
CA THR A 13 14.00 -3.97 17.70
C THR A 13 14.89 -3.08 16.82
N ALA A 14 15.50 -2.05 17.38
CA ALA A 14 16.37 -1.13 16.64
C ALA A 14 17.61 -1.81 16.07
N LEU A 15 18.20 -2.74 16.83
CA LEU A 15 19.41 -3.47 16.43
C LEU A 15 19.12 -4.59 15.43
N GLU A 16 18.11 -5.41 15.71
CA GLU A 16 17.81 -6.61 14.92
C GLU A 16 16.86 -6.34 13.75
N ARG A 17 16.23 -5.15 13.71
CA ARG A 17 15.22 -4.77 12.74
C ARG A 17 14.05 -5.75 12.65
N ARG A 18 13.72 -6.39 13.78
CA ARG A 18 12.56 -7.28 13.95
C ARG A 18 11.69 -6.79 15.10
N ALA A 19 10.37 -6.75 14.90
CA ALA A 19 9.44 -6.26 15.90
C ALA A 19 9.51 -7.10 17.17
N THR A 20 10.10 -6.55 18.23
CA THR A 20 10.23 -7.17 19.56
C THR A 20 9.41 -6.39 20.57
N PHE A 21 8.72 -7.11 21.42
CA PHE A 21 7.83 -6.61 22.45
C PHE A 21 8.22 -7.17 23.81
N TYR A 22 7.63 -6.62 24.87
CA TYR A 22 7.76 -7.15 26.22
C TYR A 22 6.42 -7.75 26.67
N SER A 23 6.42 -9.04 26.99
CA SER A 23 5.25 -9.71 27.53
C SER A 23 5.17 -9.46 29.04
N ARG A 24 4.19 -8.69 29.50
CA ARG A 24 3.98 -8.41 30.92
C ARG A 24 3.59 -9.67 31.72
N SER A 25 2.81 -10.56 31.12
CA SER A 25 2.37 -11.79 31.78
C SER A 25 3.48 -12.83 31.93
N ARG A 26 4.45 -12.84 31.01
CA ARG A 26 5.59 -13.76 31.04
C ARG A 26 6.86 -13.12 31.57
N SER A 27 6.84 -11.79 31.80
CA SER A 27 8.00 -10.98 32.23
C SER A 27 9.25 -11.19 31.35
N GLN A 28 9.03 -11.31 30.03
CA GLN A 28 10.13 -11.56 29.08
C GLN A 28 9.90 -10.87 27.74
N LEU A 29 11.00 -10.69 27.02
CA LEU A 29 10.96 -10.23 25.63
C LEU A 29 10.37 -11.32 24.72
N TRP A 30 9.63 -10.92 23.72
CA TRP A 30 9.27 -11.79 22.61
C TRP A 30 9.32 -11.07 21.28
N THR A 31 9.93 -11.74 20.31
CA THR A 31 10.01 -11.22 18.94
C THR A 31 8.86 -11.80 18.14
N LYS A 32 8.10 -10.93 17.46
CA LYS A 32 6.99 -11.39 16.61
C LYS A 32 7.52 -12.32 15.53
N GLY A 33 6.97 -13.53 15.49
CA GLY A 33 7.36 -14.56 14.53
C GLY A 33 8.37 -15.57 15.03
N GLU A 34 8.89 -15.47 16.28
CA GLU A 34 9.91 -16.38 16.81
C GLU A 34 9.46 -17.86 16.84
N THR A 35 8.16 -18.14 16.91
CA THR A 35 7.59 -19.49 16.88
C THR A 35 6.91 -19.84 15.55
N SER A 36 6.45 -18.85 14.79
CA SER A 36 5.65 -19.03 13.58
C SER A 36 6.37 -18.68 12.28
N ASN A 37 7.59 -18.17 12.37
CA ASN A 37 8.35 -17.54 11.25
C ASN A 37 7.66 -16.34 10.59
N ASN A 38 6.51 -15.88 11.12
CA ASN A 38 5.81 -14.70 10.64
C ASN A 38 6.40 -13.44 11.27
N PHE A 39 7.65 -13.14 10.96
CA PHE A 39 8.35 -11.96 11.44
C PHE A 39 7.77 -10.68 10.85
N ILE A 40 8.00 -9.56 11.53
CA ILE A 40 7.78 -8.21 10.99
C ILE A 40 9.14 -7.53 10.94
N ASN A 41 9.64 -7.29 9.73
CA ASN A 41 10.90 -6.60 9.49
C ASN A 41 10.67 -5.09 9.58
N ILE A 42 11.39 -4.41 10.46
CA ILE A 42 11.19 -3.01 10.80
C ILE A 42 12.08 -2.12 9.93
N HIS A 43 11.45 -1.16 9.26
CA HIS A 43 12.13 -0.15 8.44
C HIS A 43 12.37 1.13 9.23
N ASP A 44 11.38 1.55 10.03
CA ASP A 44 11.45 2.79 10.79
C ASP A 44 10.83 2.64 12.18
N ILE A 45 11.33 3.44 13.13
CA ILE A 45 10.91 3.49 14.53
C ILE A 45 10.73 4.95 14.92
N SER A 46 9.52 5.33 15.27
CA SER A 46 9.19 6.69 15.70
C SER A 46 8.62 6.70 17.11
N LEU A 47 8.99 7.70 17.88
CA LEU A 47 8.39 8.02 19.18
C LEU A 47 7.34 9.11 18.99
N ASP A 48 6.29 9.07 19.80
CA ASP A 48 5.35 10.18 19.88
C ASP A 48 5.93 11.39 20.64
N CYS A 49 5.15 12.47 20.76
CA CYS A 49 5.64 13.76 21.25
C CYS A 49 6.02 13.75 22.75
N ASP A 50 5.36 12.94 23.58
CA ASP A 50 5.63 12.79 25.01
C ASP A 50 6.42 11.52 25.36
N ARG A 51 6.77 10.73 24.32
CA ARG A 51 7.67 9.55 24.37
C ARG A 51 7.13 8.39 25.21
N ASP A 52 5.82 8.27 25.30
CA ASP A 52 5.17 7.14 25.97
C ASP A 52 4.68 6.06 24.98
N SER A 53 4.63 6.37 23.68
CA SER A 53 4.22 5.48 22.60
C SER A 53 5.24 5.39 21.49
N ILE A 54 5.31 4.21 20.84
CA ILE A 54 6.26 3.94 19.75
C ILE A 54 5.52 3.33 18.58
N ILE A 55 5.80 3.84 17.39
CA ILE A 55 5.35 3.25 16.13
C ILE A 55 6.52 2.50 15.49
N TYR A 56 6.29 1.24 15.16
CA TYR A 56 7.17 0.45 14.29
C TYR A 56 6.55 0.37 12.90
N LEU A 57 7.21 0.93 11.91
CA LEU A 57 6.87 0.75 10.50
C LEU A 57 7.68 -0.43 9.96
N GLY A 58 6.97 -1.44 9.44
CA GLY A 58 7.64 -2.65 9.00
C GLY A 58 6.82 -3.51 8.05
N LYS A 59 7.52 -4.41 7.35
CA LYS A 59 6.94 -5.35 6.39
C LYS A 59 6.78 -6.73 7.05
N PRO A 60 5.56 -7.26 7.14
CA PRO A 60 5.35 -8.61 7.63
C PRO A 60 5.79 -9.65 6.58
N VAL A 61 6.43 -10.73 7.02
CA VAL A 61 6.81 -11.88 6.18
C VAL A 61 5.61 -12.78 5.92
N GLY A 62 4.66 -12.82 6.86
CA GLY A 62 3.43 -13.60 6.79
C GLY A 62 2.32 -12.93 7.61
N PRO A 63 1.25 -13.67 7.95
CA PRO A 63 0.15 -13.12 8.73
C PRO A 63 0.61 -12.50 10.05
N ALA A 64 0.24 -11.24 10.30
CA ALA A 64 0.59 -10.57 11.54
C ALA A 64 -0.27 -11.03 12.72
N CYS A 65 -1.49 -11.46 12.48
CA CYS A 65 -2.41 -11.95 13.50
C CYS A 65 -2.21 -13.46 13.78
N HIS A 66 -2.43 -13.86 15.05
CA HIS A 66 -2.42 -15.28 15.45
C HIS A 66 -3.58 -16.10 14.84
N THR A 67 -4.63 -15.42 14.35
CA THR A 67 -5.75 -16.05 13.64
C THR A 67 -5.43 -16.36 12.17
N GLY A 68 -4.23 -16.03 11.69
CA GLY A 68 -3.83 -16.22 10.29
C GLY A 68 -4.24 -15.07 9.37
N THR A 69 -4.83 -13.99 9.89
CA THR A 69 -5.17 -12.80 9.10
C THR A 69 -3.98 -11.84 8.96
N ALA A 70 -3.97 -11.04 7.89
CA ALA A 70 -2.89 -10.09 7.60
C ALA A 70 -2.70 -9.05 8.71
N THR A 71 -3.76 -8.66 9.41
CA THR A 71 -3.76 -7.66 10.49
C THR A 71 -4.60 -8.13 11.67
N CYS A 72 -4.30 -7.63 12.89
CA CYS A 72 -5.16 -7.83 14.06
C CYS A 72 -6.40 -6.92 14.06
N PHE A 73 -6.43 -5.91 13.21
CA PHE A 73 -7.48 -4.90 13.10
C PHE A 73 -8.29 -5.10 11.80
N TYR A 74 -8.90 -6.28 11.67
CA TYR A 74 -9.68 -6.64 10.48
C TYR A 74 -11.19 -6.39 10.62
N THR A 75 -11.66 -6.09 11.84
CA THR A 75 -13.04 -5.68 12.09
C THR A 75 -13.04 -4.19 12.36
N SER A 76 -13.75 -3.42 11.52
CA SER A 76 -13.97 -2.01 11.76
C SER A 76 -15.08 -1.82 12.80
N LEU A 77 -14.94 -0.81 13.65
CA LEU A 77 -16.05 -0.41 14.53
C LEU A 77 -17.27 0.05 13.72
N ASP A 78 -17.03 0.69 12.58
CA ASP A 78 -18.09 1.12 11.66
C ASP A 78 -18.91 -0.06 11.08
N ASP A 79 -18.28 -1.24 10.95
CA ASP A 79 -18.98 -2.46 10.52
C ASP A 79 -19.89 -3.05 11.63
N LEU A 80 -19.72 -2.59 12.88
CA LEU A 80 -20.50 -3.00 14.05
C LEU A 80 -21.58 -1.99 14.43
N ILE A 81 -21.54 -0.78 13.88
CA ILE A 81 -22.50 0.28 14.09
C ILE A 81 -23.42 0.31 12.88
N ASP A 82 -24.71 0.09 13.09
CA ASP A 82 -25.74 0.06 12.05
C ASP A 82 -26.09 1.51 11.60
N ASP A 83 -25.08 2.30 11.18
CA ASP A 83 -25.19 3.66 10.69
C ASP A 83 -24.88 3.69 9.17
N PRO A 84 -25.87 4.03 8.32
CA PRO A 84 -25.65 4.15 6.87
C PRO A 84 -24.61 5.21 6.45
N GLN A 85 -24.23 6.12 7.34
CA GLN A 85 -23.20 7.15 7.09
C GLN A 85 -21.80 6.69 7.52
N ALA A 86 -21.68 5.76 8.46
CA ALA A 86 -20.39 5.27 8.98
C ALA A 86 -19.53 4.61 7.87
N GLY A 87 -20.17 3.95 6.90
CA GLY A 87 -19.47 3.29 5.78
C GLY A 87 -18.81 4.23 4.76
N LYS A 88 -19.09 5.54 4.80
CA LYS A 88 -18.53 6.52 3.85
C LYS A 88 -17.16 7.04 4.26
N SER A 89 -16.76 6.85 5.52
CA SER A 89 -15.46 7.31 6.06
C SER A 89 -14.35 6.26 5.95
N LYS A 90 -14.47 5.27 5.05
CA LYS A 90 -13.46 4.20 4.94
C LYS A 90 -12.09 4.76 4.53
N LEU A 91 -11.29 4.98 5.57
CA LEU A 91 -9.82 4.92 5.63
C LEU A 91 -9.09 5.47 4.39
N ALA A 92 -9.02 6.78 4.28
CA ALA A 92 -8.25 7.49 3.26
C ALA A 92 -6.81 6.94 3.09
N LEU A 93 -6.17 6.54 4.21
CA LEU A 93 -4.80 6.03 4.22
C LEU A 93 -4.63 4.63 3.58
N SER A 94 -5.67 3.82 3.52
CA SER A 94 -5.60 2.46 2.94
C SER A 94 -6.30 2.32 1.59
N THR A 95 -6.89 3.38 1.04
CA THR A 95 -7.68 3.34 -0.19
C THR A 95 -6.93 2.71 -1.35
N LEU A 96 -5.67 3.10 -1.59
CA LEU A 96 -4.87 2.56 -2.69
C LEU A 96 -4.53 1.08 -2.51
N TYR A 97 -4.20 0.65 -1.30
CA TYR A 97 -3.97 -0.77 -1.00
C TYR A 97 -5.24 -1.61 -1.10
N SER A 98 -6.39 -1.04 -0.68
CA SER A 98 -7.69 -1.71 -0.82
C SER A 98 -8.06 -1.88 -2.30
N LEU A 99 -7.82 -0.86 -3.11
CA LEU A 99 -8.05 -0.91 -4.56
C LEU A 99 -7.10 -1.91 -5.24
N GLU A 100 -5.82 -1.94 -4.88
CA GLU A 100 -4.86 -2.94 -5.35
C GLU A 100 -5.36 -4.38 -5.05
N ASN A 101 -5.86 -4.62 -3.83
CA ASN A 101 -6.39 -5.92 -3.45
C ASN A 101 -7.62 -6.30 -4.29
N ILE A 102 -8.55 -5.37 -4.53
CA ILE A 102 -9.72 -5.61 -5.38
C ILE A 102 -9.31 -5.96 -6.82
N ILE A 103 -8.35 -5.23 -7.39
CA ILE A 103 -7.83 -5.49 -8.73
C ILE A 103 -7.15 -6.87 -8.77
N SER A 104 -6.36 -7.21 -7.74
CA SER A 104 -5.67 -8.51 -7.63
C SER A 104 -6.66 -9.67 -7.53
N GLN A 105 -7.74 -9.52 -6.76
CA GLN A 105 -8.82 -10.51 -6.70
C GLN A 105 -9.48 -10.71 -8.07
N ARG A 106 -9.80 -9.63 -8.78
CA ARG A 106 -10.38 -9.71 -10.12
C ARG A 106 -9.43 -10.35 -11.13
N LYS A 107 -8.11 -10.15 -10.99
CA LYS A 107 -7.09 -10.84 -11.79
C LYS A 107 -7.09 -12.34 -11.49
N ALA A 108 -7.11 -12.74 -10.23
CA ALA A 108 -7.18 -14.16 -9.84
C ALA A 108 -8.44 -14.85 -10.37
N GLU A 109 -9.57 -14.15 -10.39
CA GLU A 109 -10.84 -14.67 -10.94
C GLU A 109 -10.84 -14.83 -12.48
N LEU A 110 -9.83 -14.32 -13.20
CA LEU A 110 -9.73 -14.54 -14.67
C LEU A 110 -9.55 -16.02 -15.02
N ALA A 111 -8.95 -16.81 -14.13
CA ALA A 111 -8.75 -18.24 -14.31
C ALA A 111 -10.04 -19.07 -14.07
N SER A 112 -11.07 -18.50 -13.46
CA SER A 112 -12.34 -19.19 -13.22
C SER A 112 -13.31 -19.01 -14.39
N LEU A 113 -13.94 -20.09 -14.81
CA LEU A 113 -15.00 -20.11 -15.84
C LEU A 113 -16.24 -19.35 -15.34
N GLN A 114 -16.25 -18.03 -15.46
CA GLN A 114 -17.45 -17.22 -15.20
C GLN A 114 -18.23 -17.01 -16.49
N THR A 115 -19.48 -17.44 -16.49
CA THR A 115 -20.46 -17.16 -17.55
C THR A 115 -20.98 -15.73 -17.36
N GLY A 116 -20.71 -14.83 -18.33
CA GLY A 116 -21.20 -13.46 -18.32
C GLY A 116 -20.25 -12.47 -19.00
N LYS A 117 -20.73 -11.22 -19.22
CA LYS A 117 -19.86 -10.15 -19.75
C LYS A 117 -18.74 -9.83 -18.73
N PRO A 118 -17.48 -9.78 -19.16
CA PRO A 118 -16.38 -9.42 -18.27
C PRO A 118 -16.56 -8.00 -17.71
N SER A 119 -16.22 -7.80 -16.46
CA SER A 119 -16.20 -6.45 -15.86
C SER A 119 -15.18 -5.56 -16.58
N TRP A 120 -15.33 -4.25 -16.46
CA TRP A 120 -14.39 -3.29 -17.05
C TRP A 120 -12.95 -3.59 -16.66
N THR A 121 -12.69 -3.79 -15.36
CA THR A 121 -11.36 -4.16 -14.85
C THR A 121 -10.82 -5.44 -15.50
N LYS A 122 -11.66 -6.47 -15.67
CA LYS A 122 -11.25 -7.73 -16.34
C LYS A 122 -10.86 -7.50 -17.80
N ARG A 123 -11.57 -6.63 -18.52
CA ARG A 123 -11.18 -6.26 -19.89
C ARG A 123 -9.83 -5.56 -19.93
N LEU A 124 -9.60 -4.60 -19.06
CA LEU A 124 -8.30 -3.88 -18.99
C LEU A 124 -7.15 -4.83 -18.63
N LEU A 125 -7.38 -5.81 -17.75
CA LEU A 125 -6.38 -6.81 -17.38
C LEU A 125 -5.99 -7.74 -18.54
N LEU A 126 -6.90 -7.98 -19.49
CA LEU A 126 -6.68 -8.86 -20.64
C LEU A 126 -6.17 -8.13 -21.89
N GLU A 127 -6.47 -6.84 -22.04
CA GLU A 127 -6.24 -6.08 -23.24
C GLU A 127 -5.19 -4.97 -23.03
N ASN A 128 -3.91 -5.31 -23.08
CA ASN A 128 -2.82 -4.36 -22.84
C ASN A 128 -2.88 -3.10 -23.74
N LYS A 129 -3.32 -3.25 -24.99
CA LYS A 129 -3.46 -2.09 -25.89
C LYS A 129 -4.55 -1.13 -25.41
N LEU A 130 -5.69 -1.67 -24.99
CA LEU A 130 -6.79 -0.89 -24.44
C LEU A 130 -6.34 -0.18 -23.15
N LEU A 131 -5.68 -0.91 -22.24
CA LEU A 131 -5.16 -0.34 -20.98
C LEU A 131 -4.18 0.82 -21.26
N CYS A 132 -3.22 0.63 -22.15
CA CYS A 132 -2.29 1.70 -22.52
C CYS A 132 -2.98 2.91 -23.17
N SER A 133 -4.03 2.67 -23.98
CA SER A 133 -4.84 3.75 -24.55
C SER A 133 -5.55 4.54 -23.46
N LYS A 134 -6.19 3.85 -22.51
CA LYS A 134 -6.89 4.50 -21.41
C LYS A 134 -5.95 5.30 -20.50
N ILE A 135 -4.78 4.78 -20.16
CA ILE A 135 -3.80 5.54 -19.37
C ILE A 135 -3.43 6.86 -20.07
N ARG A 136 -3.26 6.87 -21.39
CA ARG A 136 -2.95 8.09 -22.13
C ARG A 136 -4.12 9.05 -22.17
N GLU A 137 -5.32 8.54 -22.40
CA GLU A 137 -6.57 9.30 -22.44
C GLU A 137 -6.81 10.01 -21.09
N GLU A 138 -6.79 9.27 -19.98
CA GLU A 138 -7.01 9.83 -18.64
C GLU A 138 -5.89 10.83 -18.25
N ALA A 139 -4.64 10.55 -18.63
CA ALA A 139 -3.55 11.49 -18.40
C ALA A 139 -3.72 12.79 -19.21
N ASP A 140 -4.22 12.72 -20.44
CA ASP A 140 -4.54 13.87 -21.28
C ASP A 140 -5.73 14.66 -20.71
N GLU A 141 -6.76 13.98 -20.21
CA GLU A 141 -7.90 14.62 -19.53
C GLU A 141 -7.46 15.35 -18.26
N LEU A 142 -6.58 14.73 -17.45
CA LEU A 142 -5.99 15.39 -16.29
C LEU A 142 -5.18 16.65 -16.69
N CYS A 143 -4.39 16.58 -17.76
CA CYS A 143 -3.66 17.75 -18.27
C CYS A 143 -4.60 18.88 -18.70
N ARG A 144 -5.71 18.55 -19.37
CA ARG A 144 -6.72 19.53 -19.79
C ARG A 144 -7.34 20.27 -18.60
N THR A 145 -7.53 19.63 -17.46
CA THR A 145 -8.05 20.33 -16.28
C THR A 145 -7.17 21.50 -15.84
N MET A 146 -5.85 21.39 -16.06
CA MET A 146 -4.89 22.46 -15.78
C MET A 146 -4.87 23.53 -16.90
N GLU A 147 -4.91 23.08 -18.14
CA GLU A 147 -4.88 23.96 -19.32
C GLU A 147 -6.13 24.84 -19.42
N GLU A 148 -7.30 24.27 -19.09
CA GLU A 148 -8.60 24.92 -19.15
C GLU A 148 -8.99 25.57 -17.79
N ASN A 149 -8.12 25.48 -16.78
CA ASN A 149 -8.34 26.01 -15.43
C ASN A 149 -9.67 25.51 -14.81
N GLU A 150 -9.93 24.21 -14.94
CA GLU A 150 -11.12 23.56 -14.37
C GLU A 150 -11.09 23.52 -12.85
N ASP A 151 -12.21 23.19 -12.21
CA ASP A 151 -12.34 23.19 -10.77
C ASP A 151 -11.62 21.99 -10.08
N LYS A 152 -11.48 22.08 -8.76
CA LYS A 152 -10.82 21.06 -7.94
C LYS A 152 -11.48 19.69 -8.01
N SER A 153 -12.82 19.66 -8.15
CA SER A 153 -13.58 18.41 -8.19
C SER A 153 -13.30 17.65 -9.47
N ARG A 154 -13.27 18.36 -10.60
CA ARG A 154 -12.95 17.78 -11.90
C ARG A 154 -11.50 17.28 -11.93
N THR A 155 -10.54 18.09 -11.49
CA THR A 155 -9.12 17.69 -11.37
C THR A 155 -8.95 16.45 -10.51
N ALA A 156 -9.65 16.36 -9.37
CA ALA A 156 -9.58 15.20 -8.49
C ALA A 156 -10.16 13.93 -9.14
N SER A 157 -11.24 14.07 -9.92
CA SER A 157 -11.85 12.96 -10.67
C SER A 157 -10.86 12.38 -11.69
N GLU A 158 -10.31 13.24 -12.54
CA GLU A 158 -9.37 12.79 -13.59
C GLU A 158 -8.08 12.21 -12.98
N ALA A 159 -7.58 12.79 -11.90
CA ALA A 159 -6.45 12.22 -11.17
C ALA A 159 -6.77 10.82 -10.60
N ALA A 160 -7.99 10.58 -10.14
CA ALA A 160 -8.41 9.28 -9.63
C ALA A 160 -8.47 8.23 -10.76
N ASP A 161 -8.94 8.62 -11.95
CA ASP A 161 -8.99 7.74 -13.13
C ASP A 161 -7.59 7.36 -13.61
N VAL A 162 -6.65 8.30 -13.64
CA VAL A 162 -5.22 8.02 -13.91
C VAL A 162 -4.67 7.02 -12.90
N VAL A 163 -4.87 7.25 -11.60
CA VAL A 163 -4.39 6.37 -10.52
C VAL A 163 -4.98 4.97 -10.64
N TYR A 164 -6.28 4.85 -10.93
CA TYR A 164 -6.94 3.56 -11.13
C TYR A 164 -6.29 2.77 -12.28
N HIS A 165 -6.11 3.38 -13.45
CA HIS A 165 -5.52 2.71 -14.60
C HIS A 165 -4.03 2.36 -14.39
N ILE A 166 -3.29 3.18 -13.61
CA ILE A 166 -1.93 2.84 -13.16
C ILE A 166 -1.95 1.57 -12.31
N LEU A 167 -2.82 1.46 -11.30
CA LEU A 167 -2.92 0.28 -10.46
C LEU A 167 -3.26 -0.99 -11.25
N VAL A 168 -4.14 -0.88 -12.26
CA VAL A 168 -4.42 -2.00 -13.17
C VAL A 168 -3.16 -2.40 -13.96
N SER A 169 -2.37 -1.43 -14.44
CA SER A 169 -1.12 -1.70 -15.17
C SER A 169 -0.06 -2.36 -14.30
N LEU A 170 0.04 -1.95 -13.04
CA LEU A 170 0.93 -2.58 -12.05
C LEU A 170 0.52 -4.04 -11.81
N ALA A 171 -0.79 -4.30 -11.66
CA ALA A 171 -1.31 -5.65 -11.50
C ALA A 171 -1.01 -6.55 -12.72
N VAL A 172 -1.10 -6.02 -13.95
CA VAL A 172 -0.72 -6.74 -15.19
C VAL A 172 0.75 -7.14 -15.14
N LYS A 173 1.61 -6.25 -14.65
CA LYS A 173 3.07 -6.44 -14.57
C LYS A 173 3.54 -7.13 -13.28
N GLU A 174 2.62 -7.52 -12.40
CA GLU A 174 2.92 -8.15 -11.10
C GLU A 174 3.78 -7.28 -10.17
N VAL A 175 3.73 -5.96 -10.36
CA VAL A 175 4.38 -4.96 -9.51
C VAL A 175 3.42 -4.59 -8.39
N LYS A 176 3.89 -4.58 -7.15
CA LYS A 176 3.11 -4.13 -6.01
C LYS A 176 3.16 -2.60 -5.89
N PHE A 177 2.06 -2.00 -5.47
CA PHE A 177 2.03 -0.55 -5.26
C PHE A 177 3.09 -0.09 -4.24
N GLU A 178 3.39 -0.91 -3.25
CA GLU A 178 4.47 -0.64 -2.29
C GLU A 178 5.84 -0.48 -2.95
N GLU A 179 6.14 -1.23 -4.02
CA GLU A 179 7.40 -1.07 -4.76
C GLU A 179 7.50 0.32 -5.41
N VAL A 180 6.38 0.85 -5.91
CA VAL A 180 6.31 2.22 -6.43
C VAL A 180 6.58 3.23 -5.31
N LEU A 181 6.00 3.03 -4.14
CA LEU A 181 6.22 3.90 -2.98
C LEU A 181 7.67 3.81 -2.47
N GLU A 182 8.32 2.66 -2.52
CA GLU A 182 9.74 2.50 -2.19
C GLU A 182 10.60 3.38 -3.12
N HIS A 183 10.38 3.31 -4.43
CA HIS A 183 11.08 4.17 -5.39
C HIS A 183 10.82 5.67 -5.18
N LEU A 184 9.60 6.03 -4.81
CA LEU A 184 9.29 7.43 -4.49
C LEU A 184 10.05 7.88 -3.23
N ARG A 185 10.07 7.07 -2.17
CA ARG A 185 10.83 7.37 -0.93
C ARG A 185 12.33 7.56 -1.20
N GLU A 186 12.92 6.69 -2.02
CA GLU A 186 14.32 6.81 -2.43
C GLU A 186 14.59 8.16 -3.14
N ARG A 187 13.68 8.60 -4.00
CA ARG A 187 13.80 9.88 -4.71
C ARG A 187 13.60 11.09 -3.81
N PHE A 188 12.67 11.03 -2.85
CA PHE A 188 12.45 12.11 -1.89
C PHE A 188 13.61 12.32 -0.91
N SER A 189 14.44 11.30 -0.68
CA SER A 189 15.62 11.40 0.17
C SER A 189 16.83 12.08 -0.52
N GLN A 190 16.77 12.27 -1.85
CA GLN A 190 17.85 12.86 -2.65
C GLN A 190 17.46 14.24 -3.17
N SER A 191 18.43 15.17 -3.20
CA SER A 191 18.21 16.44 -3.88
C SER A 191 18.02 16.19 -5.38
N GLY A 192 17.14 16.95 -6.07
CA GLY A 192 16.88 16.77 -7.50
C GLY A 192 18.13 16.94 -8.40
N ILE A 193 19.20 17.53 -7.86
CA ILE A 193 20.51 17.65 -8.51
C ILE A 193 21.29 16.33 -8.44
N GLU A 194 21.24 15.65 -7.30
CA GLU A 194 21.87 14.33 -7.12
C GLU A 194 21.15 13.24 -7.92
N GLU A 195 19.83 13.28 -7.95
CA GLU A 195 19.03 12.36 -8.77
C GLU A 195 19.39 12.46 -10.27
N LYS A 196 19.56 13.68 -10.80
CA LYS A 196 19.97 13.89 -12.20
C LYS A 196 21.38 13.36 -12.50
N LYS A 197 22.31 13.43 -11.55
CA LYS A 197 23.68 12.90 -11.69
C LYS A 197 23.70 11.37 -11.72
N ASN A 198 22.80 10.72 -10.97
CA ASN A 198 22.75 9.27 -10.77
C ASN A 198 21.85 8.55 -11.82
N ARG A 199 21.13 9.26 -12.67
CA ARG A 199 20.36 8.65 -13.76
C ARG A 199 21.31 8.03 -14.78
N ALA A 200 21.30 6.70 -14.88
CA ALA A 200 21.93 6.00 -15.99
C ALA A 200 21.38 6.53 -17.34
N PRO A 201 22.23 6.69 -18.36
CA PRO A 201 21.77 7.17 -19.68
C PRO A 201 20.69 6.22 -20.20
N LYS A 202 19.57 6.79 -20.68
CA LYS A 202 18.51 6.01 -21.32
C LYS A 202 19.13 5.31 -22.54
N VAL A 203 19.18 3.98 -22.49
CA VAL A 203 19.51 3.17 -23.67
C VAL A 203 18.38 3.40 -24.67
N THR A 204 18.63 4.25 -25.66
CA THR A 204 17.79 4.37 -26.86
C THR A 204 17.92 3.06 -27.63
N LYS A 205 16.92 2.21 -27.54
CA LYS A 205 16.78 1.10 -28.47
C LYS A 205 16.31 1.70 -29.81
N ASN A 206 17.23 1.72 -30.78
CA ASN A 206 16.90 1.88 -32.20
C ASN A 206 15.98 0.74 -32.65
#